data_0bf099fb7d0110973cc352e160d5c235
#
_entry.id   0bf099fb7d0110973cc352e160d5c235
#
_cell.length_a   1.000
_cell.length_b   1.000
_cell.length_c   1.000
_cell.angle_alpha   90.00
_cell.angle_beta   90.00
_cell.angle_gamma   90.00
#
_symmetry.space_group_name_H-M   'P 1'
#
loop_
_entity.id
_entity.type
_entity.pdbx_description
1 polymer ?
#
loop_
_entity_poly.entity_id
_entity_poly.type
_entity_poly.pdbx_seq_one_letter_code
_entity_poly.pdbx_strand_id
1 'polypeptide(L)'
;MIALLSALSDGKKHFYTDLCQELSVTKQQLAEDLQQLDQQGIEICCEADGCYWLAAAELLDRAFLTKNLPHQQLLIQPVIDSTNQYLLNNLSKLSNNSVCLAEYQFAGRGRRGRQWLSPFAGQVIMSYYRIFSTNCDISGLSLAVGMAVAQALTELNLHSVQLKWPNDIWLNGKKLGGILIEMKHNPHLAQNQVVIGLGLNVNLPKKIVVDQPITMVSEQQNINRNLLIVKLTQHLAQALTLFEQQGLSAFIPKWRQYDAFYQKKVKLLLENQSIIGIEQGINAKGELLLNTEDNQQLSFSIGEISLRLISDES
;
A
#
# COMPACT_ATOMS: atom_id res chain seq x y z
N MET A 1 -6.94 19.79 13.72
CA MET A 1 -6.06 19.21 12.67
C MET A 1 -6.78 18.25 11.73
N ILE A 2 -7.24 17.04 12.12
CA ILE A 2 -7.88 16.06 11.19
C ILE A 2 -9.13 16.63 10.51
N ALA A 3 -10.00 17.31 11.28
CA ALA A 3 -11.20 17.95 10.74
C ALA A 3 -10.84 19.06 9.72
N LEU A 4 -9.81 19.85 9.99
CA LEU A 4 -9.31 20.87 9.05
C LEU A 4 -8.79 20.23 7.76
N LEU A 5 -7.97 19.18 7.86
CA LEU A 5 -7.48 18.47 6.67
C LEU A 5 -8.64 17.88 5.86
N SER A 6 -9.67 17.36 6.53
CA SER A 6 -10.88 16.84 5.88
C SER A 6 -11.64 17.95 5.14
N ALA A 7 -11.80 19.12 5.73
CA ALA A 7 -12.45 20.28 5.10
C ALA A 7 -11.68 20.74 3.85
N LEU A 8 -10.34 20.84 3.93
CA LEU A 8 -9.49 21.25 2.82
C LEU A 8 -9.31 20.18 1.72
N SER A 9 -9.71 18.95 1.98
CA SER A 9 -9.51 17.82 1.05
C SER A 9 -10.42 17.84 -0.18
N ASP A 10 -11.31 18.82 -0.29
CA ASP A 10 -12.15 19.03 -1.48
C ASP A 10 -11.41 19.77 -2.62
N GLY A 11 -10.17 20.22 -2.37
CA GLY A 11 -9.32 20.92 -3.32
C GLY A 11 -9.73 22.35 -3.63
N LYS A 12 -10.69 22.92 -2.88
CA LYS A 12 -11.15 24.28 -3.06
C LYS A 12 -10.45 25.24 -2.12
N LYS A 13 -10.60 26.55 -2.43
CA LYS A 13 -10.20 27.64 -1.55
C LYS A 13 -11.28 27.87 -0.49
N HIS A 14 -10.86 27.91 0.78
CA HIS A 14 -11.72 28.16 1.93
C HIS A 14 -11.28 29.43 2.63
N PHE A 15 -12.23 30.33 2.94
CA PHE A 15 -11.93 31.49 3.75
C PHE A 15 -11.70 31.09 5.20
N TYR A 16 -10.76 31.76 5.83
CA TYR A 16 -10.40 31.56 7.22
C TYR A 16 -11.61 31.64 8.19
N THR A 17 -12.51 32.62 7.96
CA THR A 17 -13.73 32.77 8.76
C THR A 17 -14.67 31.62 8.63
N ASP A 18 -14.80 31.07 7.41
CA ASP A 18 -15.71 29.97 7.11
C ASP A 18 -15.19 28.68 7.74
N LEU A 19 -13.87 28.43 7.66
CA LEU A 19 -13.23 27.30 8.34
C LEU A 19 -13.41 27.36 9.86
N CYS A 20 -13.25 28.57 10.49
CA CYS A 20 -13.50 28.72 11.92
C CYS A 20 -14.94 28.37 12.29
N GLN A 21 -15.91 28.81 11.49
CA GLN A 21 -17.32 28.55 11.72
C GLN A 21 -17.68 27.08 11.51
N GLU A 22 -17.27 26.51 10.37
CA GLU A 22 -17.55 25.10 9.99
C GLU A 22 -16.97 24.12 11.01
N LEU A 23 -15.72 24.36 11.42
CA LEU A 23 -15.01 23.50 12.37
C LEU A 23 -15.32 23.80 13.82
N SER A 24 -16.06 24.89 14.11
CA SER A 24 -16.35 25.36 15.47
C SER A 24 -15.09 25.59 16.30
N VAL A 25 -14.05 26.19 15.71
CA VAL A 25 -12.75 26.45 16.34
C VAL A 25 -12.46 27.95 16.43
N THR A 26 -11.60 28.32 17.39
CA THR A 26 -11.09 29.69 17.49
C THR A 26 -10.02 29.95 16.41
N LYS A 27 -9.76 31.25 16.16
CA LYS A 27 -8.67 31.68 15.27
C LYS A 27 -7.32 31.11 15.67
N GLN A 28 -7.05 31.08 16.96
CA GLN A 28 -5.80 30.53 17.48
C GLN A 28 -5.68 29.03 17.21
N GLN A 29 -6.75 28.28 17.49
CA GLN A 29 -6.78 26.83 17.25
C GLN A 29 -6.60 26.49 15.76
N LEU A 30 -7.22 27.27 14.86
CA LEU A 30 -7.04 27.07 13.41
C LEU A 30 -5.58 27.32 13.00
N ALA A 31 -4.94 28.36 13.53
CA ALA A 31 -3.52 28.65 13.26
C ALA A 31 -2.59 27.53 13.77
N GLU A 32 -2.86 27.00 14.97
CA GLU A 32 -2.12 25.85 15.54
C GLU A 32 -2.30 24.59 14.67
N ASP A 33 -3.53 24.31 14.23
CA ASP A 33 -3.84 23.17 13.36
C ASP A 33 -3.15 23.30 11.99
N LEU A 34 -3.12 24.49 11.38
CA LEU A 34 -2.40 24.77 10.13
C LEU A 34 -0.90 24.53 10.30
N GLN A 35 -0.31 25.00 11.39
CA GLN A 35 1.10 24.79 11.70
C GLN A 35 1.43 23.30 11.90
N GLN A 36 0.56 22.54 12.55
CA GLN A 36 0.74 21.09 12.72
C GLN A 36 0.71 20.35 11.38
N LEU A 37 -0.20 20.72 10.46
CA LEU A 37 -0.25 20.12 9.12
C LEU A 37 1.03 20.41 8.33
N ASP A 38 1.55 21.64 8.38
CA ASP A 38 2.82 22.00 7.74
C ASP A 38 4.01 21.19 8.32
N GLN A 39 4.07 21.03 9.64
CA GLN A 39 5.08 20.19 10.30
C GLN A 39 5.02 18.71 9.88
N GLN A 40 3.85 18.24 9.48
CA GLN A 40 3.66 16.89 8.92
C GLN A 40 3.96 16.80 7.42
N GLY A 41 4.43 17.91 6.83
CA GLY A 41 4.76 17.99 5.40
C GLY A 41 3.54 18.11 4.48
N ILE A 42 2.38 18.50 5.03
CA ILE A 42 1.18 18.78 4.25
C ILE A 42 1.22 20.26 3.88
N GLU A 43 1.50 20.54 2.61
CA GLU A 43 1.67 21.89 2.09
C GLU A 43 0.30 22.57 1.93
N ILE A 44 0.10 23.63 2.72
CA ILE A 44 -1.12 24.45 2.67
C ILE A 44 -0.77 25.79 2.06
N CYS A 45 -1.44 26.14 0.97
CA CYS A 45 -1.34 27.42 0.35
C CYS A 45 -2.25 28.44 1.08
N CYS A 46 -1.80 29.69 1.15
CA CYS A 46 -2.56 30.79 1.72
C CYS A 46 -2.42 32.04 0.84
N GLU A 47 -3.52 32.72 0.59
CA GLU A 47 -3.54 34.04 -0.04
C GLU A 47 -3.63 35.16 1.01
N ALA A 48 -3.28 36.38 0.59
CA ALA A 48 -3.30 37.56 1.48
C ALA A 48 -4.70 37.93 1.99
N ASP A 49 -5.74 37.47 1.31
CA ASP A 49 -7.14 37.62 1.70
C ASP A 49 -7.62 36.62 2.76
N GLY A 50 -6.74 35.71 3.18
CA GLY A 50 -7.04 34.68 4.20
C GLY A 50 -7.72 33.44 3.64
N CYS A 51 -7.57 33.16 2.36
CA CYS A 51 -7.99 31.89 1.75
C CYS A 51 -6.92 30.82 1.93
N TYR A 52 -7.34 29.62 2.32
CA TYR A 52 -6.50 28.43 2.48
C TYR A 52 -6.96 27.31 1.57
N TRP A 53 -6.02 26.56 0.99
CA TRP A 53 -6.28 25.32 0.24
C TRP A 53 -5.04 24.41 0.29
N LEU A 54 -5.25 23.13 0.05
CA LEU A 54 -4.13 22.20 -0.10
C LEU A 54 -3.42 22.44 -1.43
N ALA A 55 -2.08 22.58 -1.39
CA ALA A 55 -1.27 22.65 -2.61
C ALA A 55 -1.59 21.45 -3.50
N ALA A 56 -2.02 21.74 -4.73
CA ALA A 56 -2.70 20.77 -5.58
C ALA A 56 -1.84 19.54 -5.91
N ALA A 57 -2.03 18.49 -5.15
CA ALA A 57 -1.82 17.16 -5.65
C ALA A 57 -3.07 16.74 -6.46
N GLU A 58 -2.91 15.83 -7.41
CA GLU A 58 -4.03 15.23 -8.11
C GLU A 58 -4.90 14.44 -7.12
N LEU A 59 -6.08 14.95 -6.80
CA LEU A 59 -7.02 14.31 -5.88
C LEU A 59 -7.71 13.09 -6.53
N LEU A 60 -8.31 12.24 -5.70
CA LEU A 60 -9.12 11.11 -6.15
C LEU A 60 -10.37 11.61 -6.87
N ASP A 61 -10.47 11.30 -8.15
CA ASP A 61 -11.64 11.61 -8.98
C ASP A 61 -12.68 10.50 -8.88
N ARG A 62 -13.69 10.72 -8.02
CA ARG A 62 -14.77 9.76 -7.80
C ARG A 62 -15.51 9.42 -9.11
N ALA A 63 -15.76 10.40 -9.97
CA ALA A 63 -16.51 10.18 -11.20
C ALA A 63 -15.73 9.30 -12.18
N PHE A 64 -14.42 9.62 -12.36
CA PHE A 64 -13.52 8.83 -13.18
C PHE A 64 -13.38 7.40 -12.64
N LEU A 65 -13.15 7.24 -11.34
CA LEU A 65 -12.96 5.93 -10.70
C LEU A 65 -14.25 5.08 -10.81
N THR A 66 -15.42 5.64 -10.53
CA THR A 66 -16.70 4.92 -10.65
C THR A 66 -16.98 4.49 -12.09
N LYS A 67 -16.68 5.35 -13.07
CA LYS A 67 -16.84 5.02 -14.49
C LYS A 67 -15.95 3.86 -14.93
N ASN A 68 -14.70 3.80 -14.46
CA ASN A 68 -13.71 2.81 -14.88
C ASN A 68 -13.68 1.55 -14.00
N LEU A 69 -14.37 1.55 -12.87
CA LEU A 69 -14.49 0.44 -11.92
C LEU A 69 -15.97 0.16 -11.59
N PRO A 70 -16.81 -0.14 -12.61
CA PRO A 70 -18.26 -0.24 -12.42
C PRO A 70 -18.73 -1.44 -11.59
N HIS A 71 -17.85 -2.43 -11.40
CA HIS A 71 -18.14 -3.66 -10.66
C HIS A 71 -17.64 -3.65 -9.22
N GLN A 72 -16.99 -2.57 -8.79
CA GLN A 72 -16.49 -2.40 -7.43
C GLN A 72 -17.39 -1.46 -6.62
N GLN A 73 -17.65 -1.84 -5.38
CA GLN A 73 -18.17 -0.88 -4.40
C GLN A 73 -17.02 0.03 -3.97
N LEU A 74 -17.03 1.29 -4.44
CA LEU A 74 -15.99 2.26 -4.13
C LEU A 74 -16.34 3.07 -2.88
N LEU A 75 -15.45 3.02 -1.90
CA LEU A 75 -15.52 3.73 -0.63
C LEU A 75 -14.35 4.72 -0.59
N ILE A 76 -14.61 6.00 -0.89
CA ILE A 76 -13.58 7.04 -0.90
C ILE A 76 -13.71 7.86 0.38
N GLN A 77 -12.69 7.81 1.21
CA GLN A 77 -12.57 8.49 2.50
C GLN A 77 -11.34 9.42 2.44
N PRO A 78 -11.50 10.73 2.20
CA PRO A 78 -10.35 11.61 2.01
C PRO A 78 -9.34 11.54 3.16
N VAL A 79 -9.84 11.54 4.40
CA VAL A 79 -9.03 11.44 5.62
C VAL A 79 -9.59 10.31 6.49
N ILE A 80 -8.74 9.38 6.90
CA ILE A 80 -9.15 8.20 7.66
C ILE A 80 -8.03 7.74 8.61
N ASP A 81 -8.34 6.92 9.58
CA ASP A 81 -7.37 6.21 10.41
C ASP A 81 -6.56 5.20 9.56
N SER A 82 -7.24 4.24 8.96
CA SER A 82 -6.67 3.24 8.08
C SER A 82 -7.74 2.63 7.16
N THR A 83 -7.45 2.56 5.86
CA THR A 83 -8.36 1.93 4.88
C THR A 83 -8.60 0.45 5.19
N ASN A 84 -7.59 -0.28 5.68
CA ASN A 84 -7.76 -1.66 6.15
C ASN A 84 -8.69 -1.73 7.36
N GLN A 85 -8.47 -0.89 8.37
CA GLN A 85 -9.29 -0.88 9.58
C GLN A 85 -10.75 -0.54 9.28
N TYR A 86 -10.96 0.42 8.36
CA TYR A 86 -12.29 0.80 7.92
C TYR A 86 -13.04 -0.39 7.30
N LEU A 87 -12.41 -1.14 6.39
CA LEU A 87 -13.02 -2.33 5.81
C LEU A 87 -13.28 -3.40 6.86
N LEU A 88 -12.32 -3.68 7.75
CA LEU A 88 -12.47 -4.67 8.84
C LEU A 88 -13.61 -4.34 9.80
N ASN A 89 -13.88 -3.06 10.04
CA ASN A 89 -14.97 -2.60 10.92
C ASN A 89 -16.35 -2.66 10.22
N ASN A 90 -16.38 -2.75 8.89
CA ASN A 90 -17.61 -2.67 8.10
C ASN A 90 -17.92 -3.93 7.27
N LEU A 91 -17.29 -5.07 7.56
CA LEU A 91 -17.38 -6.30 6.75
C LEU A 91 -18.81 -6.72 6.38
N SER A 92 -19.78 -6.53 7.28
CA SER A 92 -21.18 -6.88 7.05
C SER A 92 -21.90 -5.99 6.03
N LYS A 93 -21.30 -4.85 5.65
CA LYS A 93 -21.87 -3.88 4.71
C LYS A 93 -21.16 -3.90 3.35
N LEU A 94 -20.13 -4.73 3.21
CA LEU A 94 -19.30 -4.78 2.03
C LEU A 94 -19.75 -5.86 1.07
N SER A 95 -19.80 -5.51 -0.21
CA SER A 95 -19.85 -6.51 -1.27
C SER A 95 -18.46 -7.07 -1.57
N ASN A 96 -18.41 -8.29 -2.10
CA ASN A 96 -17.14 -8.87 -2.57
C ASN A 96 -16.52 -7.94 -3.64
N ASN A 97 -15.22 -7.75 -3.58
CA ASN A 97 -14.45 -6.80 -4.41
C ASN A 97 -14.68 -5.31 -4.07
N SER A 98 -15.13 -4.97 -2.86
CA SER A 98 -15.17 -3.57 -2.40
C SER A 98 -13.76 -2.99 -2.31
N VAL A 99 -13.62 -1.71 -2.66
CA VAL A 99 -12.34 -0.97 -2.63
C VAL A 99 -12.50 0.28 -1.78
N CYS A 100 -11.66 0.42 -0.76
CA CYS A 100 -11.53 1.64 0.05
C CYS A 100 -10.28 2.40 -0.37
N LEU A 101 -10.45 3.70 -0.65
CA LEU A 101 -9.39 4.62 -1.06
C LEU A 101 -9.34 5.81 -0.11
N ALA A 102 -8.13 6.35 0.12
CA ALA A 102 -7.93 7.54 0.92
C ALA A 102 -6.87 8.46 0.33
N GLU A 103 -6.96 9.76 0.68
CA GLU A 103 -5.89 10.74 0.42
C GLU A 103 -4.85 10.76 1.53
N TYR A 104 -5.29 10.46 2.77
CA TYR A 104 -4.45 10.51 3.96
C TYR A 104 -4.89 9.48 5.00
N GLN A 105 -3.90 8.82 5.63
CA GLN A 105 -4.10 7.98 6.80
C GLN A 105 -3.30 8.52 7.99
N PHE A 106 -3.98 8.83 9.11
CA PHE A 106 -3.29 9.26 10.33
C PHE A 106 -2.83 8.10 11.23
N ALA A 107 -3.29 6.87 10.97
CA ALA A 107 -2.89 5.64 11.67
C ALA A 107 -2.63 4.50 10.67
N GLY A 108 -1.93 4.79 9.56
CA GLY A 108 -1.55 3.80 8.57
C GLY A 108 -0.70 2.69 9.18
N ARG A 109 -0.98 1.44 8.80
CA ARG A 109 -0.35 0.25 9.38
C ARG A 109 0.49 -0.51 8.37
N GLY A 110 1.64 -0.99 8.83
CA GLY A 110 2.47 -1.98 8.17
C GLY A 110 2.52 -3.28 8.96
N ARG A 111 3.24 -4.26 8.45
CA ARG A 111 3.47 -5.54 9.16
C ARG A 111 4.25 -5.30 10.46
N ARG A 112 4.05 -6.20 11.44
CA ARG A 112 4.78 -6.22 12.72
C ARG A 112 4.60 -4.94 13.52
N GLY A 113 3.41 -4.35 13.50
CA GLY A 113 3.10 -3.12 14.24
C GLY A 113 3.79 -1.85 13.75
N ARG A 114 4.49 -1.90 12.60
CA ARG A 114 5.11 -0.70 12.02
C ARG A 114 4.05 0.26 11.51
N GLN A 115 4.36 1.55 11.59
CA GLN A 115 3.54 2.57 10.97
C GLN A 115 3.82 2.66 9.47
N TRP A 116 2.77 2.89 8.68
CA TRP A 116 2.85 3.30 7.29
C TRP A 116 2.59 4.79 7.19
N LEU A 117 3.58 5.57 6.80
CA LEU A 117 3.44 7.00 6.60
C LEU A 117 2.68 7.27 5.31
N SER A 118 1.64 8.08 5.40
CA SER A 118 0.73 8.36 4.28
C SER A 118 0.63 9.86 4.03
N PRO A 119 1.61 10.49 3.37
CA PRO A 119 1.52 11.90 3.00
C PRO A 119 0.27 12.17 2.17
N PHE A 120 -0.39 13.32 2.41
CA PHE A 120 -1.63 13.68 1.73
C PHE A 120 -1.45 13.64 0.20
N ALA A 121 -2.35 12.93 -0.49
CA ALA A 121 -2.40 12.76 -1.94
C ALA A 121 -1.09 12.28 -2.61
N GLY A 122 -0.06 11.90 -1.82
CA GLY A 122 1.26 11.49 -2.33
C GLY A 122 1.38 10.02 -2.69
N GLN A 123 0.35 9.20 -2.41
CA GLN A 123 0.39 7.75 -2.56
C GLN A 123 -0.91 7.22 -3.18
N VAL A 124 -0.87 5.98 -3.69
CA VAL A 124 -2.06 5.14 -3.72
C VAL A 124 -2.19 4.51 -2.35
N ILE A 125 -3.25 4.89 -1.63
CA ILE A 125 -3.67 4.32 -0.36
C ILE A 125 -4.95 3.56 -0.64
N MET A 126 -4.86 2.24 -0.71
CA MET A 126 -5.96 1.40 -1.14
C MET A 126 -6.08 0.15 -0.28
N SER A 127 -7.31 -0.22 0.05
CA SER A 127 -7.63 -1.54 0.60
C SER A 127 -8.68 -2.22 -0.26
N TYR A 128 -8.43 -3.48 -0.60
CA TYR A 128 -9.31 -4.31 -1.41
C TYR A 128 -9.90 -5.41 -0.53
N TYR A 129 -11.22 -5.57 -0.56
CA TYR A 129 -11.93 -6.61 0.17
C TYR A 129 -12.24 -7.81 -0.72
N ARG A 130 -11.88 -9.01 -0.28
CA ARG A 130 -12.18 -10.26 -0.97
C ARG A 130 -12.70 -11.31 0.00
N ILE A 131 -13.71 -12.04 -0.42
CA ILE A 131 -14.22 -13.22 0.27
C ILE A 131 -13.67 -14.46 -0.43
N PHE A 132 -13.01 -15.33 0.31
CA PHE A 132 -12.58 -16.65 -0.14
C PHE A 132 -13.34 -17.73 0.60
N SER A 133 -13.55 -18.88 -0.05
CA SER A 133 -14.00 -20.09 0.63
C SER A 133 -13.01 -20.48 1.74
N THR A 134 -13.48 -21.09 2.84
CA THR A 134 -12.59 -21.63 3.89
C THR A 134 -11.64 -22.70 3.38
N ASN A 135 -11.99 -23.39 2.30
CA ASN A 135 -11.14 -24.39 1.65
C ASN A 135 -10.04 -23.79 0.79
N CYS A 136 -10.08 -22.48 0.53
CA CYS A 136 -9.02 -21.78 -0.20
C CYS A 136 -7.84 -21.54 0.74
N ASP A 137 -6.70 -22.17 0.43
CA ASP A 137 -5.44 -21.87 1.11
C ASP A 137 -4.95 -20.49 0.65
N ILE A 138 -4.94 -19.53 1.56
CA ILE A 138 -4.47 -18.16 1.29
C ILE A 138 -2.97 -17.97 1.51
N SER A 139 -2.22 -19.05 1.74
CA SER A 139 -0.76 -18.99 1.86
C SER A 139 -0.14 -18.42 0.58
N GLY A 140 0.76 -17.46 0.73
CA GLY A 140 1.38 -16.79 -0.42
C GLY A 140 0.50 -15.77 -1.14
N LEU A 141 -0.70 -15.43 -0.64
CA LEU A 141 -1.57 -14.43 -1.27
C LEU A 141 -0.86 -13.08 -1.46
N SER A 142 0.01 -12.66 -0.51
CA SER A 142 0.78 -11.41 -0.67
C SER A 142 1.73 -11.43 -1.88
N LEU A 143 2.22 -12.61 -2.26
CA LEU A 143 3.08 -12.78 -3.44
C LEU A 143 2.27 -12.62 -4.73
N ALA A 144 1.09 -13.25 -4.80
CA ALA A 144 0.16 -13.10 -5.92
C ALA A 144 -0.29 -11.64 -6.10
N VAL A 145 -0.62 -10.97 -5.00
CA VAL A 145 -0.95 -9.52 -4.97
C VAL A 145 0.24 -8.69 -5.45
N GLY A 146 1.45 -8.97 -4.97
CA GLY A 146 2.67 -8.29 -5.43
C GLY A 146 2.86 -8.40 -6.94
N MET A 147 2.65 -9.61 -7.49
CA MET A 147 2.75 -9.82 -8.95
C MET A 147 1.67 -9.08 -9.72
N ALA A 148 0.44 -9.01 -9.22
CA ALA A 148 -0.62 -8.19 -9.83
C ALA A 148 -0.24 -6.72 -9.87
N VAL A 149 0.33 -6.19 -8.79
CA VAL A 149 0.83 -4.81 -8.73
C VAL A 149 1.98 -4.60 -9.71
N ALA A 150 2.95 -5.51 -9.77
CA ALA A 150 4.07 -5.42 -10.71
C ALA A 150 3.59 -5.44 -12.18
N GLN A 151 2.61 -6.27 -12.51
CA GLN A 151 2.00 -6.31 -13.85
C GLN A 151 1.26 -5.01 -14.18
N ALA A 152 0.48 -4.45 -13.24
CA ALA A 152 -0.21 -3.18 -13.43
C ALA A 152 0.79 -2.02 -13.70
N LEU A 153 1.89 -1.99 -12.96
CA LEU A 153 2.96 -0.99 -13.13
C LEU A 153 3.70 -1.18 -14.47
N THR A 154 3.95 -2.43 -14.87
CA THR A 154 4.56 -2.75 -16.18
C THR A 154 3.66 -2.33 -17.34
N GLU A 155 2.34 -2.53 -17.24
CA GLU A 155 1.38 -2.04 -18.25
C GLU A 155 1.42 -0.51 -18.39
N LEU A 156 1.78 0.19 -17.33
CA LEU A 156 1.98 1.63 -17.31
C LEU A 156 3.43 2.05 -17.63
N ASN A 157 4.22 1.15 -18.26
CA ASN A 157 5.61 1.34 -18.68
C ASN A 157 6.64 1.52 -17.55
N LEU A 158 6.34 1.08 -16.33
CA LEU A 158 7.30 0.96 -15.23
C LEU A 158 7.92 -0.44 -15.24
N HIS A 159 8.98 -0.65 -16.03
CA HIS A 159 9.54 -1.99 -16.28
C HIS A 159 10.57 -2.47 -15.24
N SER A 160 11.12 -1.57 -14.42
CA SER A 160 12.14 -1.90 -13.40
C SER A 160 11.54 -2.31 -12.06
N VAL A 161 10.26 -2.69 -12.04
CA VAL A 161 9.55 -3.13 -10.82
C VAL A 161 10.04 -4.50 -10.42
N GLN A 162 10.35 -4.65 -9.14
CA GLN A 162 10.77 -5.89 -8.52
C GLN A 162 9.93 -6.15 -7.27
N LEU A 163 9.91 -7.39 -6.83
CA LEU A 163 9.23 -7.81 -5.61
C LEU A 163 10.26 -8.32 -4.60
N LYS A 164 10.20 -7.77 -3.40
CA LYS A 164 11.00 -8.29 -2.30
C LYS A 164 10.10 -9.12 -1.39
N TRP A 165 10.40 -10.38 -1.27
CA TRP A 165 9.69 -11.27 -0.36
C TRP A 165 9.65 -10.71 1.07
N PRO A 166 8.51 -10.81 1.79
CA PRO A 166 7.27 -11.45 1.33
C PRO A 166 6.21 -10.45 0.83
N ASN A 167 6.41 -9.13 0.86
CA ASN A 167 5.32 -8.18 0.70
C ASN A 167 5.71 -6.76 0.25
N ASP A 168 6.97 -6.56 -0.13
CA ASP A 168 7.44 -5.24 -0.55
C ASP A 168 7.54 -5.15 -2.08
N ILE A 169 7.10 -4.02 -2.62
CA ILE A 169 7.23 -3.64 -4.02
C ILE A 169 8.45 -2.72 -4.12
N TRP A 170 9.34 -3.04 -5.01
CA TRP A 170 10.59 -2.32 -5.21
C TRP A 170 10.67 -1.72 -6.61
N LEU A 171 11.41 -0.64 -6.74
CA LEU A 171 11.76 0.00 -7.99
C LEU A 171 13.19 0.52 -7.89
N ASN A 172 14.07 0.11 -8.82
CA ASN A 172 15.49 0.51 -8.82
C ASN A 172 16.21 0.26 -7.48
N GLY A 173 15.98 -0.88 -6.85
CA GLY A 173 16.63 -1.27 -5.60
C GLY A 173 16.13 -0.55 -4.33
N LYS A 174 15.06 0.26 -4.44
CA LYS A 174 14.45 0.98 -3.31
C LYS A 174 12.99 0.59 -3.16
N LYS A 175 12.45 0.76 -1.96
CA LYS A 175 11.05 0.43 -1.67
C LYS A 175 10.10 1.45 -2.30
N LEU A 176 9.24 0.96 -3.21
CA LEU A 176 8.16 1.72 -3.84
C LEU A 176 6.86 1.61 -3.05
N GLY A 177 6.60 0.44 -2.45
CA GLY A 177 5.34 0.18 -1.78
C GLY A 177 5.36 -1.05 -0.88
N GLY A 178 4.22 -1.32 -0.26
CA GLY A 178 4.05 -2.49 0.59
C GLY A 178 2.62 -3.00 0.62
N ILE A 179 2.49 -4.28 0.92
CA ILE A 179 1.22 -5.00 0.99
C ILE A 179 1.00 -5.47 2.42
N LEU A 180 -0.20 -5.25 2.94
CA LEU A 180 -0.63 -5.73 4.26
C LEU A 180 -1.93 -6.52 4.10
N ILE A 181 -1.87 -7.83 4.32
CA ILE A 181 -3.05 -8.70 4.30
C ILE A 181 -3.51 -8.94 5.72
N GLU A 182 -4.78 -8.69 5.96
CA GLU A 182 -5.47 -8.98 7.21
C GLU A 182 -6.72 -9.82 6.91
N MET A 183 -7.02 -10.76 7.79
CA MET A 183 -8.12 -11.70 7.58
C MET A 183 -8.99 -11.78 8.83
N LYS A 184 -10.29 -11.88 8.61
CA LYS A 184 -11.25 -12.27 9.63
C LYS A 184 -11.98 -13.54 9.19
N HIS A 185 -11.83 -14.59 9.96
CA HIS A 185 -12.55 -15.83 9.72
C HIS A 185 -14.01 -15.70 10.18
N ASN A 186 -14.96 -16.06 9.31
CA ASN A 186 -16.37 -16.13 9.65
C ASN A 186 -16.84 -17.59 9.62
N PRO A 187 -16.88 -18.29 10.78
CA PRO A 187 -17.22 -19.71 10.84
C PRO A 187 -18.68 -19.98 10.44
N HIS A 188 -19.60 -19.02 10.66
CA HIS A 188 -21.02 -19.19 10.34
C HIS A 188 -21.28 -19.19 8.82
N LEU A 189 -20.46 -18.52 8.05
CA LEU A 189 -20.60 -18.44 6.60
C LEU A 189 -19.60 -19.33 5.85
N ALA A 190 -18.75 -20.09 6.57
CA ALA A 190 -17.64 -20.86 6.01
C ALA A 190 -16.81 -20.02 5.03
N GLN A 191 -16.43 -18.81 5.41
CA GLN A 191 -15.74 -17.83 4.60
C GLN A 191 -14.55 -17.20 5.31
N ASN A 192 -13.50 -16.94 4.56
CA ASN A 192 -12.37 -16.11 4.93
C ASN A 192 -12.56 -14.71 4.32
N GLN A 193 -12.80 -13.73 5.18
CA GLN A 193 -12.95 -12.32 4.80
C GLN A 193 -11.58 -11.66 4.84
N VAL A 194 -11.03 -11.36 3.67
CA VAL A 194 -9.66 -10.87 3.51
C VAL A 194 -9.66 -9.41 3.09
N VAL A 195 -8.88 -8.60 3.79
CA VAL A 195 -8.61 -7.20 3.47
C VAL A 195 -7.15 -7.08 3.04
N ILE A 196 -6.94 -6.60 1.83
CA ILE A 196 -5.63 -6.46 1.19
C ILE A 196 -5.30 -4.98 1.12
N GLY A 197 -4.44 -4.49 2.01
CA GLY A 197 -3.93 -3.13 2.00
C GLY A 197 -2.75 -2.99 1.05
N LEU A 198 -2.78 -1.94 0.24
CA LEU A 198 -1.71 -1.53 -0.64
C LEU A 198 -1.37 -0.06 -0.40
N GLY A 199 -0.13 0.20 0.00
CA GLY A 199 0.46 1.52 0.01
C GLY A 199 1.53 1.62 -1.07
N LEU A 200 1.38 2.56 -2.03
CA LEU A 200 2.32 2.74 -3.13
C LEU A 200 2.69 4.21 -3.27
N ASN A 201 3.98 4.51 -3.22
CA ASN A 201 4.50 5.88 -3.34
C ASN A 201 4.36 6.38 -4.78
N VAL A 202 3.66 7.50 -4.97
CA VAL A 202 3.44 8.10 -6.29
C VAL A 202 4.23 9.40 -6.44
N ASN A 203 3.99 10.37 -5.57
CA ASN A 203 4.67 11.65 -5.54
C ASN A 203 4.79 12.14 -4.10
N LEU A 204 5.90 11.80 -3.46
CA LEU A 204 6.11 12.10 -2.04
C LEU A 204 6.72 13.49 -1.84
N PRO A 205 6.38 14.20 -0.77
CA PRO A 205 7.06 15.44 -0.40
C PRO A 205 8.54 15.18 -0.07
N LYS A 206 9.40 16.16 -0.39
CA LYS A 206 10.86 16.05 -0.23
C LYS A 206 11.34 15.82 1.21
N LYS A 207 10.53 16.16 2.20
CA LYS A 207 10.89 16.12 3.64
C LYS A 207 10.52 14.83 4.38
N ILE A 208 10.17 13.74 3.66
CA ILE A 208 9.86 12.48 4.33
C ILE A 208 11.11 11.83 4.90
N VAL A 209 11.08 11.53 6.19
CA VAL A 209 12.12 10.77 6.89
C VAL A 209 11.61 9.35 7.16
N VAL A 210 12.31 8.35 6.66
CA VAL A 210 12.03 6.92 6.86
C VAL A 210 13.31 6.13 7.08
N ASP A 211 13.22 5.01 7.78
CA ASP A 211 14.37 4.19 8.20
C ASP A 211 15.01 3.38 7.05
N GLN A 212 14.50 3.46 5.84
CA GLN A 212 14.99 2.67 4.69
C GLN A 212 14.91 3.48 3.40
N PRO A 213 15.75 3.17 2.41
CA PRO A 213 15.66 3.80 1.10
C PRO A 213 14.30 3.56 0.45
N ILE A 214 13.61 4.65 0.09
CA ILE A 214 12.35 4.65 -0.63
C ILE A 214 12.50 5.32 -2.00
N THR A 215 11.57 5.04 -2.88
CA THR A 215 11.39 5.68 -4.19
C THR A 215 9.91 5.93 -4.44
N MET A 216 9.59 6.62 -5.52
CA MET A 216 8.24 6.95 -5.95
C MET A 216 8.11 6.84 -7.46
N VAL A 217 6.88 6.67 -7.92
CA VAL A 217 6.57 6.55 -9.36
C VAL A 217 7.05 7.78 -10.13
N SER A 218 6.86 8.98 -9.59
CA SER A 218 7.22 10.24 -10.23
C SER A 218 8.72 10.44 -10.46
N GLU A 219 9.60 9.67 -9.82
CA GLU A 219 11.04 9.66 -10.13
C GLU A 219 11.35 9.07 -11.51
N GLN A 220 10.44 8.28 -12.08
CA GLN A 220 10.61 7.66 -13.41
C GLN A 220 9.73 8.30 -14.47
N GLN A 221 8.46 8.47 -14.14
CA GLN A 221 7.49 9.07 -15.04
C GLN A 221 6.29 9.64 -14.29
N ASN A 222 5.65 10.63 -14.89
CA ASN A 222 4.41 11.18 -14.38
C ASN A 222 3.23 10.28 -14.80
N ILE A 223 2.65 9.58 -13.85
CA ILE A 223 1.46 8.73 -14.06
C ILE A 223 0.28 9.37 -13.34
N ASN A 224 -0.84 9.50 -14.03
CA ASN A 224 -2.10 9.88 -13.40
C ASN A 224 -2.48 8.87 -12.32
N ARG A 225 -2.60 9.33 -11.06
CA ARG A 225 -2.85 8.49 -9.89
C ARG A 225 -4.19 7.75 -9.96
N ASN A 226 -5.22 8.39 -10.52
CA ASN A 226 -6.53 7.76 -10.70
C ASN A 226 -6.47 6.63 -11.73
N LEU A 227 -5.73 6.81 -12.83
CA LEU A 227 -5.50 5.73 -13.80
C LEU A 227 -4.70 4.57 -13.19
N LEU A 228 -3.69 4.87 -12.39
CA LEU A 228 -2.91 3.86 -11.66
C LEU A 228 -3.81 3.03 -10.74
N ILE A 229 -4.72 3.66 -9.97
CA ILE A 229 -5.69 2.97 -9.12
C ILE A 229 -6.60 2.04 -9.93
N VAL A 230 -7.09 2.50 -11.09
CA VAL A 230 -7.90 1.67 -11.99
C VAL A 230 -7.14 0.42 -12.41
N LYS A 231 -5.89 0.58 -12.89
CA LYS A 231 -5.06 -0.54 -13.34
C LYS A 231 -4.74 -1.51 -12.19
N LEU A 232 -4.34 -1.00 -11.04
CA LEU A 232 -4.10 -1.81 -9.85
C LEU A 232 -5.35 -2.63 -9.46
N THR A 233 -6.52 -2.00 -9.44
CA THR A 233 -7.77 -2.66 -9.08
C THR A 233 -8.16 -3.76 -10.08
N GLN A 234 -7.98 -3.51 -11.39
CA GLN A 234 -8.27 -4.49 -12.44
C GLN A 234 -7.34 -5.70 -12.36
N HIS A 235 -6.02 -5.49 -12.23
CA HIS A 235 -5.05 -6.56 -12.07
C HIS A 235 -5.26 -7.36 -10.78
N LEU A 236 -5.59 -6.69 -9.67
CA LEU A 236 -5.93 -7.36 -8.41
C LEU A 236 -7.15 -8.25 -8.57
N ALA A 237 -8.23 -7.76 -9.18
CA ALA A 237 -9.45 -8.55 -9.39
C ALA A 237 -9.17 -9.83 -10.20
N GLN A 238 -8.37 -9.73 -11.27
CA GLN A 238 -7.97 -10.87 -12.09
C GLN A 238 -7.08 -11.85 -11.30
N ALA A 239 -6.07 -11.34 -10.61
CA ALA A 239 -5.14 -12.17 -9.84
C ALA A 239 -5.84 -12.89 -8.68
N LEU A 240 -6.76 -12.22 -7.97
CA LEU A 240 -7.50 -12.83 -6.87
C LEU A 240 -8.46 -13.93 -7.35
N THR A 241 -9.06 -13.75 -8.53
CA THR A 241 -9.87 -14.79 -9.16
C THR A 241 -9.02 -16.01 -9.58
N LEU A 242 -7.87 -15.76 -10.20
CA LEU A 242 -6.93 -16.82 -10.56
C LEU A 242 -6.39 -17.55 -9.31
N PHE A 243 -6.07 -16.79 -8.26
CA PHE A 243 -5.59 -17.34 -7.00
C PHE A 243 -6.65 -18.23 -6.33
N GLU A 244 -7.91 -17.83 -6.35
CA GLU A 244 -9.01 -18.64 -5.80
C GLU A 244 -9.16 -19.98 -6.54
N GLN A 245 -8.93 -20.00 -7.85
CA GLN A 245 -9.06 -21.20 -8.69
C GLN A 245 -7.84 -22.13 -8.64
N GLN A 246 -6.63 -21.58 -8.59
CA GLN A 246 -5.39 -22.33 -8.80
C GLN A 246 -4.36 -22.15 -7.67
N GLY A 247 -4.69 -21.31 -6.65
CA GLY A 247 -3.76 -21.02 -5.57
C GLY A 247 -2.50 -20.30 -6.06
N LEU A 248 -1.45 -20.35 -5.25
CA LEU A 248 -0.17 -19.73 -5.56
C LEU A 248 0.52 -20.36 -6.77
N SER A 249 0.22 -21.62 -7.11
CA SER A 249 0.88 -22.36 -8.20
C SER A 249 0.81 -21.64 -9.55
N ALA A 250 -0.27 -20.90 -9.81
CA ALA A 250 -0.41 -20.11 -11.03
C ALA A 250 0.61 -18.94 -11.16
N PHE A 251 1.22 -18.54 -10.06
CA PHE A 251 2.11 -17.38 -9.99
C PHE A 251 3.60 -17.74 -9.91
N ILE A 252 3.93 -18.91 -9.38
CA ILE A 252 5.32 -19.36 -9.17
C ILE A 252 6.17 -19.28 -10.44
N PRO A 253 5.71 -19.70 -11.64
CA PRO A 253 6.55 -19.67 -12.86
C PRO A 253 7.04 -18.27 -13.24
N LYS A 254 6.28 -17.24 -12.88
CA LYS A 254 6.61 -15.84 -13.17
C LYS A 254 7.29 -15.11 -12.01
N TRP A 255 7.26 -15.67 -10.79
CA TRP A 255 7.82 -15.04 -9.60
C TRP A 255 9.27 -14.61 -9.80
N ARG A 256 10.09 -15.51 -10.32
CA ARG A 256 11.53 -15.31 -10.54
C ARG A 256 11.86 -14.06 -11.38
N GLN A 257 10.97 -13.66 -12.30
CA GLN A 257 11.17 -12.49 -13.15
C GLN A 257 11.11 -11.18 -12.38
N TYR A 258 10.38 -11.18 -11.25
CA TYR A 258 10.20 -10.02 -10.39
C TYR A 258 11.03 -10.07 -9.11
N ASP A 259 11.59 -11.21 -8.77
CA ASP A 259 12.29 -11.39 -7.49
C ASP A 259 13.54 -10.50 -7.39
N ALA A 260 13.52 -9.58 -6.42
CA ALA A 260 14.56 -8.58 -6.23
C ALA A 260 15.89 -9.18 -5.79
N PHE A 261 15.86 -10.35 -5.12
CA PHE A 261 17.04 -10.92 -4.47
C PHE A 261 17.42 -12.30 -4.98
N TYR A 262 16.75 -12.79 -6.02
CA TYR A 262 17.10 -14.08 -6.60
C TYR A 262 18.59 -14.20 -6.91
N GLN A 263 19.22 -15.28 -6.39
CA GLN A 263 20.67 -15.57 -6.46
C GLN A 263 21.59 -14.51 -5.85
N LYS A 264 21.06 -13.66 -4.95
CA LYS A 264 21.88 -12.70 -4.21
C LYS A 264 22.15 -13.19 -2.79
N LYS A 265 23.30 -12.78 -2.24
CA LYS A 265 23.65 -13.02 -0.82
C LYS A 265 22.78 -12.11 0.05
N VAL A 266 22.06 -12.73 0.97
CA VAL A 266 21.09 -12.03 1.83
C VAL A 266 21.28 -12.42 3.30
N LYS A 267 20.84 -11.53 4.18
CA LYS A 267 20.70 -11.76 5.61
C LYS A 267 19.23 -11.84 5.96
N LEU A 268 18.82 -12.98 6.47
CA LEU A 268 17.48 -13.22 7.01
C LEU A 268 17.51 -12.91 8.51
N LEU A 269 16.71 -11.95 8.94
CA LEU A 269 16.59 -11.54 10.35
C LEU A 269 15.36 -12.24 10.95
N LEU A 270 15.61 -13.15 11.88
CA LEU A 270 14.63 -13.79 12.75
C LEU A 270 14.57 -13.05 14.09
N GLU A 271 13.66 -13.43 14.97
CA GLU A 271 13.47 -12.76 16.27
C GLU A 271 14.76 -12.74 17.11
N ASN A 272 15.46 -13.88 17.22
CA ASN A 272 16.63 -14.06 18.10
C ASN A 272 17.92 -14.39 17.35
N GLN A 273 17.88 -14.50 16.02
CA GLN A 273 19.06 -14.87 15.23
C GLN A 273 19.00 -14.32 13.81
N SER A 274 20.11 -14.38 13.12
CA SER A 274 20.16 -14.09 11.70
C SER A 274 20.86 -15.21 10.93
N ILE A 275 20.38 -15.48 9.73
CA ILE A 275 20.93 -16.49 8.85
C ILE A 275 21.38 -15.81 7.56
N ILE A 276 22.59 -16.13 7.11
CA ILE A 276 23.16 -15.62 5.86
C ILE A 276 23.12 -16.77 4.84
N GLY A 277 22.79 -16.45 3.59
CA GLY A 277 22.79 -17.42 2.51
C GLY A 277 22.46 -16.79 1.17
N ILE A 278 22.42 -17.62 0.14
CA ILE A 278 22.01 -17.24 -1.22
C ILE A 278 20.50 -17.50 -1.39
N GLU A 279 19.76 -16.47 -1.71
CA GLU A 279 18.33 -16.55 -1.97
C GLU A 279 18.06 -17.35 -3.25
N GLN A 280 17.12 -18.32 -3.22
CA GLN A 280 16.81 -19.27 -4.30
C GLN A 280 15.37 -19.15 -4.82
N GLY A 281 14.67 -18.07 -4.49
CA GLY A 281 13.26 -17.87 -4.84
C GLY A 281 12.33 -18.45 -3.80
N ILE A 282 11.18 -18.93 -4.24
CA ILE A 282 10.12 -19.46 -3.37
C ILE A 282 9.76 -20.89 -3.74
N ASN A 283 9.28 -21.66 -2.76
CA ASN A 283 8.70 -22.98 -3.00
C ASN A 283 7.20 -22.92 -3.33
N ALA A 284 6.58 -24.08 -3.52
CA ALA A 284 5.16 -24.23 -3.86
C ALA A 284 4.19 -23.63 -2.81
N LYS A 285 4.65 -23.44 -1.56
CA LYS A 285 3.89 -22.82 -0.48
C LYS A 285 4.14 -21.32 -0.34
N GLY A 286 5.01 -20.74 -1.18
CA GLY A 286 5.42 -19.34 -1.08
C GLY A 286 6.45 -19.07 0.01
N GLU A 287 7.07 -20.11 0.56
CA GLU A 287 8.15 -19.96 1.52
C GLU A 287 9.43 -19.57 0.79
N LEU A 288 10.21 -18.68 1.40
CA LEU A 288 11.51 -18.28 0.88
C LEU A 288 12.48 -19.45 0.96
N LEU A 289 13.21 -19.70 -0.11
CA LEU A 289 14.29 -20.70 -0.15
C LEU A 289 15.64 -20.00 -0.02
N LEU A 290 16.48 -20.52 0.89
CA LEU A 290 17.80 -19.98 1.18
C LEU A 290 18.84 -21.12 1.18
N ASN A 291 19.88 -21.00 0.38
CA ASN A 291 21.05 -21.88 0.47
C ASN A 291 22.07 -21.24 1.41
N THR A 292 22.38 -21.91 2.51
CA THR A 292 23.40 -21.47 3.48
C THR A 292 24.82 -21.77 2.97
N GLU A 293 25.83 -21.21 3.62
CA GLU A 293 27.25 -21.45 3.31
C GLU A 293 27.64 -22.94 3.45
N ASP A 294 26.94 -23.69 4.31
CA ASP A 294 27.11 -25.13 4.49
C ASP A 294 26.38 -25.98 3.42
N ASN A 295 25.91 -25.33 2.34
CA ASN A 295 25.13 -25.97 1.25
C ASN A 295 23.81 -26.61 1.73
N GLN A 296 23.25 -26.18 2.84
CA GLN A 296 21.92 -26.61 3.27
C GLN A 296 20.87 -25.69 2.64
N GLN A 297 19.81 -26.29 2.10
CA GLN A 297 18.64 -25.54 1.66
C GLN A 297 17.62 -25.45 2.78
N LEU A 298 17.35 -24.23 3.21
CA LEU A 298 16.36 -23.92 4.24
C LEU A 298 15.14 -23.26 3.60
N SER A 299 13.95 -23.50 4.16
CA SER A 299 12.72 -22.80 3.76
C SER A 299 12.17 -21.99 4.95
N PHE A 300 11.61 -20.81 4.64
CA PHE A 300 11.11 -19.88 5.64
C PHE A 300 9.71 -19.40 5.26
N SER A 301 8.76 -19.64 6.15
CA SER A 301 7.38 -19.17 6.00
C SER A 301 7.27 -17.67 6.25
N ILE A 302 6.22 -17.06 5.71
CA ILE A 302 5.86 -15.66 5.95
C ILE A 302 5.48 -15.50 7.43
N GLY A 303 6.36 -14.90 8.21
CA GLY A 303 6.19 -14.69 9.64
C GLY A 303 6.95 -13.46 10.11
N GLU A 304 7.52 -13.54 11.30
CA GLU A 304 8.34 -12.48 11.90
C GLU A 304 9.76 -12.42 11.32
N ILE A 305 9.86 -12.34 10.00
CA ILE A 305 11.12 -12.41 9.24
C ILE A 305 11.31 -11.14 8.43
N SER A 306 12.56 -10.64 8.39
CA SER A 306 12.96 -9.54 7.53
C SER A 306 14.18 -9.92 6.69
N LEU A 307 14.08 -9.74 5.39
CA LEU A 307 15.14 -10.01 4.43
C LEU A 307 15.94 -8.74 4.13
N ARG A 308 17.27 -8.83 4.13
CA ARG A 308 18.19 -7.73 3.80
C ARG A 308 19.20 -8.19 2.78
N LEU A 309 19.48 -7.37 1.79
CA LEU A 309 20.60 -7.58 0.89
C LEU A 309 21.92 -7.34 1.68
N ILE A 310 22.90 -8.19 1.50
CA ILE A 310 24.27 -7.94 1.92
C ILE A 310 24.95 -7.32 0.70
N SER A 311 25.29 -6.04 0.77
CA SER A 311 26.23 -5.43 -0.17
C SER A 311 27.59 -6.01 0.14
N ASP A 312 28.29 -6.52 -0.88
CA ASP A 312 29.72 -6.78 -0.77
C ASP A 312 30.37 -5.42 -0.51
N GLU A 313 30.71 -5.17 0.76
CA GLU A 313 31.62 -4.09 1.08
C GLU A 313 32.98 -4.46 0.48
N SER A 314 33.31 -3.81 -0.62
CA SER A 314 34.66 -3.77 -1.23
C SER A 314 35.58 -2.87 -0.42
#